data_4207c78016e5172f588263974d134b86
#
_entry.id   4207c78016e5172f588263974d134b86
#
_cell.length_a   1.000
_cell.length_b   1.000
_cell.length_c   1.000
_cell.angle_alpha   90.00
_cell.angle_beta   90.00
_cell.angle_gamma   90.00
#
_symmetry.space_group_name_H-M   'P 1'
#
loop_
_entity.id
_entity.type
_entity.pdbx_description
1 polymer ?
#
loop_
_entity_poly.entity_id
_entity_poly.type
_entity_poly.pdbx_seq_one_letter_code
_entity_poly.pdbx_strand_id
1 'polypeptide(L)'
;MFSSETIARIRARVEAVAGFPIPYPAQCREGEGLHVSLDGGRAVIEAEDLSALARGFFLLARCVREKRTALDARQSRHFSSCGVMADCSRGAVPTQEAVCRLIDRLAALGMNLLMLYTEDTYAVPEYPYLGYLRGRYSQEELRALDGYAASMGVELVPCIQTLGHMRQFLQWEENAPLRDQPDILMIDEENTYALIDAQLRALRACVKTSRIHIGMDEAHGVGLGRYLLRHGMTDRFELLSRHLRRVIDLCARYGFRPIMWSDMFFRLGSAKNDYYDEQAVIPQRVIDTLPPVDLCYWDYYHTDEAFYDRMITQHERMSRETVFAGGIWTWSGFLPHVALTERTMRPALASCSKHRVRTVMATFWGDDGAETDFFLALGMLPLFSEACWQGADCPQEEADLAGECLTGMSRGFLRAMSLFYPPEGDELWPGKALIWCDPLYPLLEGQGEAPGAAADRAAQALLLLRAEPDGPERRYAEQVFETVIAKAALIVPLRENYLSGDRLALARAAQEQIPALLARYDALMRAHRALWERDMKRFGWEVLCLRYGAVMGRLADVQDELRRYLAGELSCIPELDEAPLCARRGPQTYLNLVSPSRDSW
;
A
#
# COMPACT_ATOMS: atom_id res chain seq x y z
N MET A 1 30.42 -15.36 -13.77
CA MET A 1 29.74 -16.03 -14.91
C MET A 1 28.50 -16.72 -14.37
N PHE A 2 27.30 -16.42 -14.92
CA PHE A 2 26.06 -17.07 -14.50
C PHE A 2 26.14 -18.57 -14.80
N SER A 3 25.82 -19.42 -13.79
CA SER A 3 25.75 -20.86 -14.02
C SER A 3 24.55 -21.23 -14.91
N SER A 4 24.65 -22.33 -15.65
CA SER A 4 23.53 -22.83 -16.46
C SER A 4 22.26 -23.10 -15.64
N GLU A 5 22.42 -23.56 -14.40
CA GLU A 5 21.32 -23.78 -13.47
C GLU A 5 20.63 -22.45 -13.09
N THR A 6 21.42 -21.41 -12.78
CA THR A 6 20.90 -20.07 -12.46
C THR A 6 20.14 -19.48 -13.65
N ILE A 7 20.70 -19.58 -14.87
CA ILE A 7 20.04 -19.09 -16.07
C ILE A 7 18.71 -19.83 -16.29
N ALA A 8 18.69 -21.15 -16.19
CA ALA A 8 17.49 -21.95 -16.36
C ALA A 8 16.40 -21.61 -15.32
N ARG A 9 16.79 -21.43 -14.06
CA ARG A 9 15.88 -21.04 -12.97
C ARG A 9 15.26 -19.67 -13.26
N ILE A 10 16.08 -18.65 -13.52
CA ILE A 10 15.58 -17.28 -13.76
C ILE A 10 14.66 -17.24 -14.96
N ARG A 11 15.05 -17.87 -16.08
CA ARG A 11 14.22 -17.99 -17.27
C ARG A 11 12.86 -18.62 -16.95
N ALA A 12 12.84 -19.76 -16.26
CA ALA A 12 11.59 -20.45 -15.89
C ALA A 12 10.66 -19.58 -15.02
N ARG A 13 11.24 -18.77 -14.10
CA ARG A 13 10.45 -17.85 -13.27
C ARG A 13 9.87 -16.69 -14.09
N VAL A 14 10.64 -16.12 -15.01
CA VAL A 14 10.13 -15.07 -15.91
C VAL A 14 9.05 -15.62 -16.86
N GLU A 15 9.23 -16.84 -17.41
CA GLU A 15 8.19 -17.51 -18.21
C GLU A 15 6.90 -17.75 -17.42
N ALA A 16 7.02 -18.11 -16.13
CA ALA A 16 5.86 -18.26 -15.23
C ALA A 16 5.16 -16.91 -14.97
N VAL A 17 5.91 -15.82 -14.82
CA VAL A 17 5.37 -14.46 -14.69
C VAL A 17 4.65 -14.03 -15.97
N ALA A 18 5.25 -14.24 -17.15
CA ALA A 18 4.67 -13.87 -18.43
C ALA A 18 3.46 -14.75 -18.82
N GLY A 19 3.37 -15.97 -18.27
CA GLY A 19 2.30 -16.94 -18.55
C GLY A 19 2.50 -17.75 -19.84
N PHE A 20 3.69 -17.64 -20.48
CA PHE A 20 4.02 -18.38 -21.71
C PHE A 20 5.54 -18.58 -21.82
N PRO A 21 5.99 -19.62 -22.60
CA PRO A 21 7.40 -19.87 -22.82
C PRO A 21 8.03 -18.83 -23.75
N ILE A 22 9.31 -18.52 -23.53
CA ILE A 22 10.13 -17.70 -24.42
C ILE A 22 10.76 -18.62 -25.47
N PRO A 23 10.39 -18.54 -26.74
CA PRO A 23 10.84 -19.51 -27.75
C PRO A 23 12.29 -19.30 -28.20
N TYR A 24 12.93 -18.20 -27.77
CA TYR A 24 14.27 -17.82 -28.23
C TYR A 24 15.36 -18.52 -27.41
N PRO A 25 16.28 -19.32 -28.02
CA PRO A 25 17.52 -19.71 -27.36
C PRO A 25 18.33 -18.47 -27.03
N ALA A 26 18.75 -18.34 -25.76
CA ALA A 26 19.47 -17.18 -25.28
C ALA A 26 20.87 -17.57 -24.78
N GLN A 27 21.89 -16.90 -25.27
CA GLN A 27 23.23 -16.93 -24.69
C GLN A 27 23.33 -15.82 -23.64
N CYS A 28 23.63 -16.19 -22.39
CA CYS A 28 23.71 -15.25 -21.28
C CYS A 28 25.16 -15.11 -20.80
N ARG A 29 25.60 -13.87 -20.55
CA ARG A 29 26.94 -13.55 -20.03
C ARG A 29 26.89 -12.33 -19.10
N GLU A 30 27.91 -12.20 -18.26
CA GLU A 30 28.09 -10.99 -17.45
C GLU A 30 28.53 -9.83 -18.34
N GLY A 31 28.05 -8.64 -18.01
CA GLY A 31 28.34 -7.39 -18.71
C GLY A 31 28.02 -6.20 -17.82
N GLU A 32 28.22 -5.00 -18.33
CA GLU A 32 27.86 -3.75 -17.67
C GLU A 32 26.41 -3.38 -18.02
N GLY A 33 25.60 -3.06 -17.00
CA GLY A 33 24.18 -2.75 -17.17
C GLY A 33 23.38 -3.94 -17.73
N LEU A 34 22.59 -3.68 -18.78
CA LEU A 34 21.81 -4.68 -19.50
C LEU A 34 21.87 -4.43 -21.01
N HIS A 35 22.30 -5.43 -21.77
CA HIS A 35 22.17 -5.44 -23.22
C HIS A 35 21.44 -6.71 -23.66
N VAL A 36 20.36 -6.55 -24.41
CA VAL A 36 19.58 -7.65 -24.98
C VAL A 36 19.52 -7.48 -26.49
N SER A 37 20.02 -8.46 -27.23
CA SER A 37 19.83 -8.51 -28.67
C SER A 37 19.03 -9.76 -29.05
N LEU A 38 18.11 -9.61 -29.99
CA LEU A 38 17.35 -10.68 -30.65
C LEU A 38 17.43 -10.49 -32.15
N ASP A 39 18.00 -11.47 -32.84
CA ASP A 39 18.07 -11.51 -34.29
C ASP A 39 18.00 -12.95 -34.81
N GLY A 40 17.29 -13.16 -35.92
CA GLY A 40 17.12 -14.47 -36.54
C GLY A 40 16.62 -15.57 -35.57
N GLY A 41 15.82 -15.20 -34.54
CA GLY A 41 15.29 -16.12 -33.52
C GLY A 41 16.31 -16.56 -32.47
N ARG A 42 17.49 -15.94 -32.40
CA ARG A 42 18.49 -16.17 -31.34
C ARG A 42 18.68 -14.90 -30.51
N ALA A 43 18.84 -15.07 -29.20
CA ALA A 43 19.03 -13.96 -28.29
C ALA A 43 20.41 -14.01 -27.61
N VAL A 44 20.94 -12.83 -27.29
CA VAL A 44 22.09 -12.66 -26.39
C VAL A 44 21.64 -11.71 -25.27
N ILE A 45 21.95 -12.08 -24.03
CA ILE A 45 21.71 -11.26 -22.84
C ILE A 45 23.05 -11.04 -22.13
N GLU A 46 23.49 -9.79 -22.04
CA GLU A 46 24.59 -9.34 -21.19
C GLU A 46 23.98 -8.60 -20.02
N ALA A 47 24.29 -9.00 -18.79
CA ALA A 47 23.67 -8.45 -17.59
C ALA A 47 24.68 -8.28 -16.46
N GLU A 48 24.55 -7.20 -15.69
CA GLU A 48 25.44 -6.90 -14.56
C GLU A 48 25.15 -7.76 -13.33
N ASP A 49 23.93 -8.24 -13.16
CA ASP A 49 23.49 -9.06 -12.03
C ASP A 49 22.26 -9.94 -12.37
N LEU A 50 21.74 -10.68 -11.36
CA LEU A 50 20.63 -11.60 -11.58
C LEU A 50 19.30 -10.91 -11.89
N SER A 51 19.04 -9.74 -11.31
CA SER A 51 17.82 -8.99 -11.62
C SER A 51 17.87 -8.35 -13.01
N ALA A 52 19.03 -7.91 -13.45
CA ALA A 52 19.25 -7.48 -14.85
C ALA A 52 19.08 -8.65 -15.82
N LEU A 53 19.60 -9.85 -15.47
CA LEU A 53 19.40 -11.07 -16.28
C LEU A 53 17.90 -11.43 -16.38
N ALA A 54 17.15 -11.35 -15.28
CA ALA A 54 15.72 -11.59 -15.28
C ALA A 54 14.96 -10.57 -16.15
N ARG A 55 15.32 -9.28 -16.06
CA ARG A 55 14.78 -8.24 -16.96
C ARG A 55 15.09 -8.54 -18.42
N GLY A 56 16.28 -9.04 -18.72
CA GLY A 56 16.65 -9.44 -20.07
C GLY A 56 15.71 -10.50 -20.65
N PHE A 57 15.39 -11.53 -19.86
CA PHE A 57 14.37 -12.51 -20.26
C PHE A 57 12.97 -11.90 -20.34
N PHE A 58 12.62 -10.95 -19.47
CA PHE A 58 11.34 -10.27 -19.54
C PHE A 58 11.19 -9.41 -20.80
N LEU A 59 12.25 -8.73 -21.26
CA LEU A 59 12.25 -8.04 -22.56
C LEU A 59 12.03 -9.01 -23.73
N LEU A 60 12.59 -10.22 -23.67
CA LEU A 60 12.32 -11.26 -24.66
C LEU A 60 10.86 -11.77 -24.57
N ALA A 61 10.30 -11.90 -23.38
CA ALA A 61 8.87 -12.23 -23.19
C ALA A 61 7.97 -11.14 -23.79
N ARG A 62 8.31 -9.86 -23.59
CA ARG A 62 7.62 -8.75 -24.24
C ARG A 62 7.68 -8.86 -25.77
N CYS A 63 8.84 -9.19 -26.36
CA CYS A 63 8.94 -9.41 -27.81
C CYS A 63 7.97 -10.50 -28.28
N VAL A 64 7.80 -11.59 -27.54
CA VAL A 64 6.81 -12.65 -27.87
C VAL A 64 5.41 -12.08 -27.87
N ARG A 65 5.01 -11.36 -26.82
CA ARG A 65 3.68 -10.77 -26.66
C ARG A 65 3.39 -9.73 -27.76
N GLU A 66 4.36 -8.88 -28.04
CA GLU A 66 4.28 -7.81 -29.06
C GLU A 66 4.54 -8.35 -30.51
N LYS A 67 4.81 -9.65 -30.67
CA LYS A 67 5.14 -10.29 -31.95
C LYS A 67 6.35 -9.66 -32.67
N ARG A 68 7.31 -9.17 -31.89
CA ARG A 68 8.57 -8.61 -32.40
C ARG A 68 9.56 -9.74 -32.65
N THR A 69 10.25 -9.68 -33.77
CA THR A 69 11.24 -10.68 -34.20
C THR A 69 12.68 -10.20 -34.07
N ALA A 70 12.87 -8.93 -33.75
CA ALA A 70 14.17 -8.31 -33.52
C ALA A 70 14.11 -7.36 -32.32
N LEU A 71 15.22 -7.29 -31.59
CA LEU A 71 15.44 -6.36 -30.47
C LEU A 71 16.92 -6.03 -30.40
N ASP A 72 17.26 -4.78 -30.14
CA ASP A 72 18.60 -4.34 -29.67
C ASP A 72 18.35 -3.28 -28.59
N ALA A 73 18.41 -3.68 -27.31
CA ALA A 73 18.11 -2.83 -26.18
C ALA A 73 19.32 -2.75 -25.24
N ARG A 74 19.81 -1.53 -25.02
CA ARG A 74 20.85 -1.21 -24.04
C ARG A 74 20.25 -0.35 -22.95
N GLN A 75 20.35 -0.79 -21.71
CA GLN A 75 19.78 -0.12 -20.56
C GLN A 75 20.79 -0.10 -19.41
N SER A 76 20.71 0.95 -18.58
CA SER A 76 21.50 1.05 -17.36
C SER A 76 20.62 1.61 -16.24
N ARG A 77 20.91 1.23 -14.99
CA ARG A 77 20.12 1.73 -13.85
C ARG A 77 20.39 3.20 -13.57
N HIS A 78 19.34 4.01 -13.58
CA HIS A 78 19.36 5.37 -13.07
C HIS A 78 19.31 5.39 -11.53
N PHE A 79 18.64 4.40 -10.92
CA PHE A 79 18.60 4.16 -9.47
C PHE A 79 19.34 2.85 -9.19
N SER A 80 20.39 2.88 -8.37
CA SER A 80 21.15 1.66 -8.05
C SER A 80 20.35 0.62 -7.27
N SER A 81 19.32 1.05 -6.53
CA SER A 81 18.36 0.20 -5.84
C SER A 81 16.94 0.68 -6.16
N CYS A 82 16.15 -0.19 -6.78
CA CYS A 82 14.75 0.07 -7.11
C CYS A 82 13.89 -1.11 -6.69
N GLY A 83 12.77 -0.85 -6.01
CA GLY A 83 11.97 -1.94 -5.50
C GLY A 83 10.62 -1.55 -4.92
N VAL A 84 10.18 -2.34 -3.97
CA VAL A 84 8.87 -2.25 -3.35
C VAL A 84 8.98 -2.29 -1.83
N MET A 85 8.14 -1.53 -1.15
CA MET A 85 7.77 -1.74 0.25
C MET A 85 6.33 -2.25 0.29
N ALA A 86 6.13 -3.51 0.70
CA ALA A 86 4.82 -4.13 0.86
C ALA A 86 4.36 -4.01 2.32
N ASP A 87 3.19 -3.44 2.54
CA ASP A 87 2.59 -3.34 3.86
C ASP A 87 2.08 -4.73 4.33
N CYS A 88 2.59 -5.17 5.47
CA CYS A 88 2.21 -6.41 6.14
C CYS A 88 1.59 -6.14 7.51
N SER A 89 1.27 -4.88 7.85
CA SER A 89 0.93 -4.47 9.21
C SER A 89 -0.56 -4.15 9.41
N ARG A 90 -1.29 -3.77 8.34
CA ARG A 90 -2.69 -3.34 8.43
C ARG A 90 -3.70 -4.50 8.33
N GLY A 91 -3.30 -5.70 8.76
CA GLY A 91 -4.15 -6.90 8.78
C GLY A 91 -3.77 -7.92 7.69
N ALA A 92 -3.48 -7.49 6.48
CA ALA A 92 -3.08 -8.36 5.38
C ALA A 92 -1.60 -8.70 5.44
N VAL A 93 -1.28 -9.92 5.85
CA VAL A 93 0.08 -10.45 5.79
C VAL A 93 0.16 -11.43 4.63
N PRO A 94 0.94 -11.15 3.56
CA PRO A 94 1.07 -12.07 2.43
C PRO A 94 1.64 -13.43 2.84
N THR A 95 1.15 -14.49 2.20
CA THR A 95 1.73 -15.84 2.39
C THR A 95 3.16 -15.89 1.84
N GLN A 96 3.94 -16.85 2.27
CA GLN A 96 5.31 -17.05 1.74
C GLN A 96 5.29 -17.23 0.21
N GLU A 97 4.30 -17.97 -0.30
CA GLU A 97 4.12 -18.16 -1.75
C GLU A 97 3.77 -16.87 -2.47
N ALA A 98 2.93 -16.03 -1.88
CA ALA A 98 2.58 -14.73 -2.44
C ALA A 98 3.80 -13.79 -2.49
N VAL A 99 4.62 -13.76 -1.44
CA VAL A 99 5.88 -12.99 -1.45
C VAL A 99 6.85 -13.53 -2.49
N CYS A 100 6.97 -14.85 -2.66
CA CYS A 100 7.79 -15.44 -3.74
C CYS A 100 7.29 -15.01 -5.13
N ARG A 101 5.97 -15.01 -5.34
CA ARG A 101 5.37 -14.49 -6.60
C ARG A 101 5.63 -13.00 -6.82
N LEU A 102 5.68 -12.20 -5.75
CA LEU A 102 6.07 -10.79 -5.83
C LEU A 102 7.55 -10.66 -6.22
N ILE A 103 8.45 -11.42 -5.58
CA ILE A 103 9.88 -11.44 -5.88
C ILE A 103 10.14 -11.81 -7.35
N ASP A 104 9.43 -12.80 -7.89
CA ASP A 104 9.54 -13.19 -9.30
C ASP A 104 9.19 -12.02 -10.24
N ARG A 105 8.13 -11.25 -9.90
CA ARG A 105 7.73 -10.07 -10.68
C ARG A 105 8.72 -8.92 -10.56
N LEU A 106 9.23 -8.67 -9.35
CA LEU A 106 10.27 -7.66 -9.16
C LEU A 106 11.52 -7.99 -9.97
N ALA A 107 11.99 -9.22 -9.90
CA ALA A 107 13.14 -9.68 -10.69
C ALA A 107 12.88 -9.55 -12.20
N ALA A 108 11.70 -9.96 -12.69
CA ALA A 108 11.32 -9.81 -14.10
C ALA A 108 11.38 -8.35 -14.57
N LEU A 109 10.99 -7.41 -13.72
CA LEU A 109 11.12 -5.97 -13.99
C LEU A 109 12.55 -5.43 -13.82
N GLY A 110 13.50 -6.24 -13.36
CA GLY A 110 14.86 -5.80 -13.03
C GLY A 110 14.95 -4.97 -11.75
N MET A 111 13.92 -5.02 -10.92
CA MET A 111 13.92 -4.43 -9.59
C MET A 111 14.67 -5.34 -8.62
N ASN A 112 15.45 -4.75 -7.71
CA ASN A 112 16.41 -5.47 -6.88
C ASN A 112 16.22 -5.25 -5.37
N LEU A 113 15.09 -4.69 -4.95
CA LEU A 113 14.77 -4.39 -3.55
C LEU A 113 13.35 -4.83 -3.19
N LEU A 114 13.21 -5.52 -2.06
CA LEU A 114 11.93 -5.74 -1.40
C LEU A 114 12.06 -5.38 0.09
N MET A 115 11.18 -4.53 0.57
CA MET A 115 10.98 -4.30 2.00
C MET A 115 9.62 -4.87 2.42
N LEU A 116 9.56 -5.58 3.53
CA LEU A 116 8.32 -5.96 4.20
C LEU A 116 8.13 -5.01 5.37
N TYR A 117 7.12 -4.15 5.28
CA TYR A 117 6.75 -3.23 6.35
C TYR A 117 5.89 -3.98 7.37
N THR A 118 6.49 -4.37 8.47
CA THR A 118 5.91 -5.39 9.35
C THR A 118 5.31 -4.84 10.64
N GLU A 119 5.73 -3.67 11.12
CA GLU A 119 5.40 -3.18 12.47
C GLU A 119 5.65 -4.28 13.53
N ASP A 120 4.66 -5.14 13.76
CA ASP A 120 4.70 -6.25 14.71
C ASP A 120 4.56 -7.65 14.06
N THR A 121 4.37 -7.74 12.72
CA THR A 121 4.02 -9.02 12.07
C THR A 121 5.21 -9.92 11.74
N TYR A 122 6.14 -10.07 12.67
CA TYR A 122 7.25 -11.03 12.64
C TYR A 122 7.55 -11.57 14.04
N ALA A 123 8.16 -12.74 14.11
CA ALA A 123 8.38 -13.43 15.39
C ALA A 123 9.64 -12.93 16.10
N VAL A 124 9.48 -12.46 17.34
CA VAL A 124 10.56 -12.20 18.30
C VAL A 124 10.32 -13.12 19.50
N PRO A 125 11.16 -14.15 19.73
CA PRO A 125 10.89 -15.18 20.72
C PRO A 125 10.66 -14.66 22.14
N GLU A 126 11.37 -13.62 22.54
CA GLU A 126 11.30 -13.00 23.87
C GLU A 126 10.04 -12.16 24.09
N TYR A 127 9.36 -11.78 22.98
CA TYR A 127 8.15 -10.95 22.99
C TYR A 127 6.99 -11.67 22.29
N PRO A 128 6.36 -12.67 22.93
CA PRO A 128 5.35 -13.53 22.29
C PRO A 128 4.10 -12.79 21.82
N TYR A 129 3.81 -11.61 22.38
CA TYR A 129 2.70 -10.76 21.96
C TYR A 129 3.00 -9.92 20.70
N LEU A 130 4.26 -9.86 20.24
CA LEU A 130 4.56 -9.21 18.96
C LEU A 130 3.96 -10.04 17.82
N GLY A 131 3.00 -9.44 17.10
CA GLY A 131 2.25 -10.07 16.01
C GLY A 131 1.35 -11.23 16.43
N TYR A 132 1.00 -11.34 17.72
CA TYR A 132 0.11 -12.38 18.22
C TYR A 132 -1.27 -12.31 17.56
N LEU A 133 -1.71 -13.41 16.98
CA LEU A 133 -2.94 -13.54 16.19
C LEU A 133 -3.02 -12.63 14.94
N ARG A 134 -1.89 -12.15 14.42
CA ARG A 134 -1.84 -11.25 13.26
C ARG A 134 -1.12 -11.84 12.04
N GLY A 135 -0.92 -13.16 11.99
CA GLY A 135 -0.31 -13.82 10.84
C GLY A 135 1.19 -13.54 10.67
N ARG A 136 1.88 -13.16 11.75
CA ARG A 136 3.32 -12.85 11.75
C ARG A 136 4.16 -13.90 11.02
N TYR A 137 5.23 -13.45 10.39
CA TYR A 137 6.22 -14.33 9.80
C TYR A 137 7.05 -15.03 10.89
N SER A 138 7.27 -16.32 10.75
CA SER A 138 8.26 -17.05 11.56
C SER A 138 9.67 -16.72 11.09
N GLN A 139 10.67 -17.04 11.92
CA GLN A 139 12.08 -16.89 11.53
C GLN A 139 12.44 -17.82 10.36
N GLU A 140 11.82 -18.99 10.26
CA GLU A 140 11.97 -19.93 9.16
C GLU A 140 11.44 -19.35 7.85
N GLU A 141 10.23 -18.77 7.87
CA GLU A 141 9.65 -18.10 6.71
C GLU A 141 10.54 -16.95 6.23
N LEU A 142 11.03 -16.09 7.15
CA LEU A 142 11.91 -14.96 6.78
C LEU A 142 13.24 -15.43 6.18
N ARG A 143 13.86 -16.49 6.74
CA ARG A 143 15.09 -17.08 6.16
C ARG A 143 14.86 -17.66 4.78
N ALA A 144 13.74 -18.34 4.59
CA ALA A 144 13.37 -18.91 3.29
C ALA A 144 13.13 -17.80 2.25
N LEU A 145 12.43 -16.72 2.63
CA LEU A 145 12.21 -15.56 1.78
C LEU A 145 13.51 -14.83 1.43
N ASP A 146 14.42 -14.61 2.39
CA ASP A 146 15.73 -14.01 2.14
C ASP A 146 16.56 -14.84 1.15
N GLY A 147 16.58 -16.16 1.35
CA GLY A 147 17.26 -17.06 0.45
C GLY A 147 16.68 -17.06 -0.97
N TYR A 148 15.36 -17.05 -1.07
CA TYR A 148 14.66 -17.00 -2.35
C TYR A 148 14.90 -15.66 -3.08
N ALA A 149 14.74 -14.55 -2.38
CA ALA A 149 14.97 -13.21 -2.93
C ALA A 149 16.41 -13.07 -3.47
N ALA A 150 17.41 -13.48 -2.66
CA ALA A 150 18.82 -13.47 -3.08
C ALA A 150 19.05 -14.32 -4.35
N SER A 151 18.36 -15.46 -4.46
CA SER A 151 18.46 -16.32 -5.65
C SER A 151 17.93 -15.69 -6.93
N MET A 152 17.05 -14.68 -6.81
CA MET A 152 16.46 -13.92 -7.90
C MET A 152 17.14 -12.55 -8.13
N GLY A 153 18.16 -12.21 -7.34
CA GLY A 153 18.83 -10.91 -7.41
C GLY A 153 18.06 -9.78 -6.70
N VAL A 154 17.18 -10.12 -5.78
CA VAL A 154 16.40 -9.17 -4.98
C VAL A 154 16.93 -9.18 -3.54
N GLU A 155 17.24 -8.02 -2.98
CA GLU A 155 17.62 -7.87 -1.58
C GLU A 155 16.37 -7.72 -0.72
N LEU A 156 16.21 -8.60 0.26
CA LEU A 156 15.15 -8.51 1.26
C LEU A 156 15.63 -7.67 2.45
N VAL A 157 15.10 -6.45 2.58
CA VAL A 157 15.44 -5.53 3.67
C VAL A 157 14.29 -5.49 4.69
N PRO A 158 14.55 -5.83 5.97
CA PRO A 158 13.54 -5.70 7.02
C PRO A 158 13.12 -4.24 7.21
N CYS A 159 11.82 -4.02 7.41
CA CYS A 159 11.27 -2.73 7.80
C CYS A 159 10.43 -2.91 9.07
N ILE A 160 10.91 -2.38 10.18
CA ILE A 160 10.33 -2.50 11.51
C ILE A 160 9.99 -1.14 12.11
N GLN A 161 9.32 -1.17 13.24
CA GLN A 161 9.05 0.03 14.03
C GLN A 161 9.83 0.01 15.34
N THR A 162 10.45 1.15 15.65
CA THR A 162 11.24 1.34 16.87
C THR A 162 10.76 2.50 17.75
N LEU A 163 9.67 3.18 17.35
CA LEU A 163 9.10 4.30 18.11
C LEU A 163 7.57 4.39 17.96
N GLY A 164 7.07 4.86 16.80
CA GLY A 164 5.65 4.96 16.46
C GLY A 164 5.06 3.66 15.91
N HIS A 165 3.78 3.69 15.51
CA HIS A 165 3.06 2.56 14.89
C HIS A 165 3.08 1.23 15.69
N MET A 166 3.21 1.31 17.00
CA MET A 166 3.28 0.14 17.88
C MET A 166 1.93 -0.23 18.53
N ARG A 167 0.83 0.35 18.07
CA ARG A 167 -0.51 0.15 18.67
C ARG A 167 -0.89 -1.31 18.82
N GLN A 168 -0.64 -2.12 17.81
CA GLN A 168 -1.04 -3.53 17.80
C GLN A 168 -0.25 -4.36 18.83
N PHE A 169 1.00 -4.01 19.07
CA PHE A 169 1.82 -4.62 20.10
C PHE A 169 1.51 -4.03 21.49
N LEU A 170 1.31 -2.72 21.60
CA LEU A 170 1.11 -2.03 22.87
C LEU A 170 -0.30 -2.18 23.44
N GLN A 171 -1.26 -2.76 22.69
CA GLN A 171 -2.61 -3.00 23.22
C GLN A 171 -2.65 -4.04 24.36
N TRP A 172 -1.66 -4.94 24.41
CA TRP A 172 -1.57 -5.98 25.42
C TRP A 172 -1.08 -5.40 26.75
N GLU A 173 -1.74 -5.76 27.86
CA GLU A 173 -1.44 -5.19 29.19
C GLU A 173 0.00 -5.54 29.66
N GLU A 174 0.52 -6.68 29.26
CA GLU A 174 1.91 -7.10 29.52
C GLU A 174 2.93 -6.11 28.96
N ASN A 175 2.56 -5.37 27.91
CA ASN A 175 3.41 -4.38 27.26
C ASN A 175 3.14 -2.95 27.77
N ALA A 176 2.21 -2.75 28.72
CA ALA A 176 1.91 -1.45 29.29
C ALA A 176 3.14 -0.69 29.85
N PRO A 177 4.17 -1.34 30.42
CA PRO A 177 5.41 -0.65 30.83
C PRO A 177 6.16 0.04 29.68
N LEU A 178 6.03 -0.45 28.45
CA LEU A 178 6.69 0.07 27.25
C LEU A 178 5.95 1.25 26.62
N ARG A 179 4.74 1.54 27.06
CA ARG A 179 3.82 2.49 26.43
C ARG A 179 4.03 3.90 26.95
N ASP A 180 4.40 4.84 26.07
CA ASP A 180 4.25 6.29 26.31
C ASP A 180 2.81 6.70 25.98
N GLN A 181 2.38 6.43 24.76
CA GLN A 181 1.02 6.58 24.27
C GLN A 181 0.51 5.26 23.66
N PRO A 182 -0.76 5.15 23.27
CA PRO A 182 -1.32 3.89 22.76
C PRO A 182 -0.56 3.24 21.60
N ASP A 183 0.19 4.04 20.82
CA ASP A 183 0.94 3.65 19.63
C ASP A 183 2.42 4.04 19.66
N ILE A 184 2.91 4.62 20.77
CA ILE A 184 4.28 5.13 20.89
C ILE A 184 5.00 4.49 22.06
N LEU A 185 6.23 4.02 21.80
CA LEU A 185 7.13 3.48 22.82
C LEU A 185 7.64 4.57 23.78
N MET A 186 7.84 4.17 25.04
CA MET A 186 8.43 5.03 26.06
C MET A 186 9.93 5.19 25.81
N ILE A 187 10.37 6.41 25.49
CA ILE A 187 11.79 6.74 25.34
C ILE A 187 12.48 6.77 26.71
N ASP A 188 13.78 6.52 26.74
CA ASP A 188 14.67 6.48 27.92
C ASP A 188 14.37 5.36 28.93
N GLU A 189 13.51 4.42 28.59
CA GLU A 189 13.26 3.22 29.39
C GLU A 189 14.09 2.03 28.88
N GLU A 190 14.85 1.37 29.75
CA GLU A 190 15.73 0.27 29.35
C GLU A 190 14.95 -0.90 28.70
N ASN A 191 13.72 -1.15 29.13
CA ASN A 191 12.86 -2.18 28.56
C ASN A 191 12.52 -1.90 27.09
N THR A 192 12.38 -0.63 26.68
CA THR A 192 12.19 -0.27 25.27
C THR A 192 13.40 -0.65 24.43
N TYR A 193 14.59 -0.41 24.92
CA TYR A 193 15.82 -0.77 24.19
C TYR A 193 16.13 -2.27 24.25
N ALA A 194 15.68 -2.97 25.29
CA ALA A 194 15.71 -4.42 25.34
C ALA A 194 14.78 -5.05 24.29
N LEU A 195 13.58 -4.47 24.06
CA LEU A 195 12.69 -4.86 22.96
C LEU A 195 13.38 -4.67 21.61
N ILE A 196 13.93 -3.48 21.35
CA ILE A 196 14.58 -3.15 20.08
C ILE A 196 15.80 -4.06 19.84
N ASP A 197 16.60 -4.33 20.87
CA ASP A 197 17.73 -5.28 20.79
C ASP A 197 17.25 -6.69 20.40
N ALA A 198 16.17 -7.18 21.01
CA ALA A 198 15.58 -8.48 20.67
C ALA A 198 15.04 -8.54 19.24
N GLN A 199 14.38 -7.46 18.77
CA GLN A 199 13.92 -7.32 17.37
C GLN A 199 15.10 -7.43 16.39
N LEU A 200 16.16 -6.63 16.61
CA LEU A 200 17.35 -6.62 15.76
C LEU A 200 18.07 -7.97 15.75
N ARG A 201 18.21 -8.62 16.93
CA ARG A 201 18.78 -9.95 17.05
C ARG A 201 17.99 -11.01 16.29
N ALA A 202 16.67 -11.00 16.43
CA ALA A 202 15.78 -11.93 15.73
C ALA A 202 15.89 -11.77 14.21
N LEU A 203 15.91 -10.54 13.71
CA LEU A 203 16.04 -10.27 12.27
C LEU A 203 17.42 -10.59 11.74
N ARG A 204 18.49 -10.28 12.49
CA ARG A 204 19.85 -10.64 12.05
C ARG A 204 20.02 -12.14 11.83
N ALA A 205 19.32 -12.96 12.58
CA ALA A 205 19.32 -14.41 12.41
C ALA A 205 18.57 -14.88 11.14
N CYS A 206 17.81 -14.00 10.48
CA CYS A 206 16.95 -14.33 9.35
C CYS A 206 17.44 -13.81 8.01
N VAL A 207 18.09 -12.63 7.96
CA VAL A 207 18.42 -11.93 6.71
C VAL A 207 19.92 -11.73 6.55
N LYS A 208 20.39 -11.66 5.29
CA LYS A 208 21.81 -11.46 4.95
C LYS A 208 22.16 -9.98 4.75
N THR A 209 21.18 -9.16 4.39
CA THR A 209 21.39 -7.73 4.13
C THR A 209 22.03 -7.02 5.32
N SER A 210 22.83 -5.99 5.04
CA SER A 210 23.28 -5.05 6.07
C SER A 210 22.34 -3.86 6.25
N ARG A 211 21.30 -3.71 5.44
CA ARG A 211 20.32 -2.63 5.56
C ARG A 211 19.16 -3.02 6.46
N ILE A 212 18.60 -2.04 7.16
CA ILE A 212 17.36 -2.20 7.91
C ILE A 212 16.62 -0.85 7.94
N HIS A 213 15.31 -0.87 7.74
CA HIS A 213 14.48 0.29 7.97
C HIS A 213 13.91 0.24 9.39
N ILE A 214 14.17 1.26 10.20
CA ILE A 214 13.87 1.31 11.63
C ILE A 214 12.57 2.07 11.96
N GLY A 215 11.82 2.51 10.95
CA GLY A 215 10.55 3.22 11.12
C GLY A 215 10.74 4.64 11.66
N MET A 216 10.15 4.91 12.81
CA MET A 216 10.13 6.19 13.56
C MET A 216 9.23 7.28 12.95
N ASP A 217 8.37 6.92 11.99
CA ASP A 217 7.38 7.78 11.39
C ASP A 217 6.21 8.05 12.34
N GLU A 218 5.52 9.15 12.08
CA GLU A 218 4.22 9.52 12.66
C GLU A 218 4.10 9.43 14.19
N ALA A 219 5.22 9.48 14.92
CA ALA A 219 5.23 9.49 16.38
C ALA A 219 4.74 10.85 16.94
N HIS A 220 3.51 11.24 16.55
CA HIS A 220 2.96 12.58 16.77
C HIS A 220 2.96 13.02 18.23
N GLY A 221 2.75 12.10 19.12
CA GLY A 221 2.65 12.35 20.55
C GLY A 221 3.92 12.02 21.33
N VAL A 222 5.09 11.83 20.67
CA VAL A 222 6.33 11.48 21.35
C VAL A 222 6.65 12.44 22.49
N GLY A 223 6.84 11.90 23.68
CA GLY A 223 7.14 12.68 24.89
C GLY A 223 5.94 13.44 25.49
N LEU A 224 4.73 13.26 24.99
CA LEU A 224 3.52 13.95 25.47
C LEU A 224 2.54 13.03 26.24
N GLY A 225 2.89 11.77 26.44
CA GLY A 225 2.10 10.82 27.20
C GLY A 225 2.64 10.59 28.61
N ARG A 226 2.91 9.33 28.96
CA ARG A 226 3.47 8.97 30.27
C ARG A 226 4.87 9.54 30.49
N TYR A 227 5.62 9.78 29.40
CA TYR A 227 6.92 10.46 29.48
C TYR A 227 6.77 11.86 30.11
N LEU A 228 5.81 12.67 29.63
CA LEU A 228 5.52 13.99 30.18
C LEU A 228 5.21 13.94 31.67
N LEU A 229 4.42 12.96 32.11
CA LEU A 229 4.04 12.80 33.51
C LEU A 229 5.23 12.46 34.42
N ARG A 230 6.25 11.77 33.89
CA ARG A 230 7.42 11.32 34.67
C ARG A 230 8.58 12.34 34.65
N HIS A 231 8.80 12.98 33.49
CA HIS A 231 10.01 13.75 33.22
C HIS A 231 9.75 15.24 32.98
N GLY A 232 8.47 15.64 32.86
CA GLY A 232 8.11 17.01 32.45
C GLY A 232 8.29 17.24 30.96
N MET A 233 8.04 18.50 30.53
CA MET A 233 8.17 18.88 29.12
C MET A 233 9.64 18.86 28.70
N THR A 234 9.94 18.11 27.64
CA THR A 234 11.28 17.99 27.06
C THR A 234 11.22 18.41 25.59
N ASP A 235 12.29 19.04 25.08
CA ASP A 235 12.42 19.35 23.65
C ASP A 235 12.29 18.06 22.83
N ARG A 236 11.31 18.02 21.92
CA ARG A 236 10.96 16.80 21.17
C ARG A 236 12.01 16.45 20.13
N PHE A 237 12.74 17.41 19.57
CA PHE A 237 13.91 17.15 18.73
C PHE A 237 15.03 16.47 19.54
N GLU A 238 15.23 16.89 20.78
CA GLU A 238 16.21 16.27 21.67
C GLU A 238 15.81 14.83 22.00
N LEU A 239 14.52 14.60 22.32
CA LEU A 239 13.98 13.25 22.57
C LEU A 239 14.20 12.33 21.37
N LEU A 240 13.78 12.77 20.19
CA LEU A 240 13.93 11.99 18.97
C LEU A 240 15.40 11.70 18.66
N SER A 241 16.27 12.71 18.76
CA SER A 241 17.72 12.57 18.50
C SER A 241 18.39 11.62 19.49
N ARG A 242 18.02 11.65 20.76
CA ARG A 242 18.57 10.79 21.81
C ARG A 242 18.15 9.34 21.61
N HIS A 243 16.86 9.13 21.31
CA HIS A 243 16.33 7.81 20.98
C HIS A 243 17.00 7.23 19.73
N LEU A 244 17.08 8.00 18.66
CA LEU A 244 17.71 7.59 17.40
C LEU A 244 19.17 7.15 17.62
N ARG A 245 19.98 7.90 18.38
CA ARG A 245 21.36 7.49 18.66
C ARG A 245 21.42 6.12 19.32
N ARG A 246 20.58 5.85 20.32
CA ARG A 246 20.54 4.55 20.98
C ARG A 246 20.13 3.43 20.04
N VAL A 247 19.15 3.66 19.17
CA VAL A 247 18.72 2.67 18.18
C VAL A 247 19.82 2.39 17.17
N ILE A 248 20.55 3.41 16.70
CA ILE A 248 21.68 3.24 15.79
C ILE A 248 22.81 2.45 16.43
N ASP A 249 23.13 2.71 17.70
CA ASP A 249 24.14 1.93 18.44
C ASP A 249 23.74 0.45 18.53
N LEU A 250 22.45 0.16 18.73
CA LEU A 250 21.92 -1.20 18.70
C LEU A 250 22.04 -1.81 17.30
N CYS A 251 21.66 -1.08 16.23
CA CYS A 251 21.82 -1.54 14.85
C CYS A 251 23.26 -1.90 14.54
N ALA A 252 24.22 -1.07 14.97
CA ALA A 252 25.65 -1.31 14.74
C ALA A 252 26.15 -2.61 15.39
N ARG A 253 25.64 -2.99 16.57
CA ARG A 253 25.99 -4.27 17.24
C ARG A 253 25.67 -5.49 16.36
N TYR A 254 24.61 -5.39 15.55
CA TYR A 254 24.18 -6.46 14.66
C TYR A 254 24.65 -6.27 13.21
N GLY A 255 25.50 -5.25 12.94
CA GLY A 255 26.03 -4.97 11.61
C GLY A 255 24.98 -4.41 10.64
N PHE A 256 23.90 -3.79 11.15
CA PHE A 256 22.92 -3.12 10.34
C PHE A 256 23.27 -1.64 10.11
N ARG A 257 22.98 -1.16 8.89
CA ARG A 257 22.97 0.24 8.50
C ARG A 257 21.51 0.71 8.44
N PRO A 258 21.09 1.60 9.33
CA PRO A 258 19.69 1.99 9.43
C PRO A 258 19.29 2.99 8.35
N ILE A 259 18.04 2.81 7.89
CA ILE A 259 17.22 3.77 7.14
C ILE A 259 16.06 4.14 8.06
N MET A 260 15.64 5.41 8.11
CA MET A 260 14.46 5.83 8.87
C MET A 260 13.59 6.79 8.07
N TRP A 261 12.32 6.86 8.39
CA TRP A 261 11.44 7.89 7.88
C TRP A 261 11.85 9.26 8.38
N SER A 262 11.77 10.27 7.54
CA SER A 262 12.24 11.63 7.84
C SER A 262 11.15 12.60 8.29
N ASP A 263 9.89 12.23 8.15
CA ASP A 263 8.71 13.06 8.38
C ASP A 263 8.70 13.77 9.73
N MET A 264 9.12 13.08 10.80
CA MET A 264 9.12 13.65 12.15
C MET A 264 10.03 14.86 12.30
N PHE A 265 11.15 14.95 11.55
CA PHE A 265 12.00 16.14 11.57
C PHE A 265 11.28 17.36 10.99
N PHE A 266 10.59 17.17 9.87
CA PHE A 266 9.82 18.23 9.23
C PHE A 266 8.60 18.62 10.06
N ARG A 267 7.85 17.64 10.55
CA ARG A 267 6.67 17.89 11.37
C ARG A 267 7.00 18.65 12.67
N LEU A 268 8.07 18.28 13.37
CA LEU A 268 8.50 18.99 14.57
C LEU A 268 8.98 20.41 14.27
N GLY A 269 9.48 20.66 13.07
CA GLY A 269 9.91 21.97 12.59
C GLY A 269 8.80 22.81 11.96
N SER A 270 7.65 22.23 11.66
CA SER A 270 6.52 22.91 11.02
C SER A 270 5.67 23.66 12.05
N ALA A 271 5.37 24.92 11.76
CA ALA A 271 4.42 25.71 12.55
C ALA A 271 2.97 25.21 12.43
N LYS A 272 2.67 24.43 11.39
CA LYS A 272 1.35 23.87 11.12
C LYS A 272 1.20 22.40 11.55
N ASN A 273 2.29 21.81 12.04
CA ASN A 273 2.41 20.37 12.29
C ASN A 273 2.15 19.50 11.03
N ASP A 274 2.51 20.01 9.85
CA ASP A 274 2.41 19.29 8.59
C ASP A 274 3.66 18.44 8.35
N TYR A 275 3.47 17.30 7.64
CA TYR A 275 4.58 16.54 7.09
C TYR A 275 5.19 17.32 5.92
N TYR A 276 6.51 17.25 5.79
CA TYR A 276 7.23 17.80 4.64
C TYR A 276 6.83 19.24 4.28
N ASP A 277 6.58 20.06 5.35
CA ASP A 277 6.37 21.49 5.19
C ASP A 277 7.67 22.14 4.66
N GLU A 278 7.61 22.78 3.51
CA GLU A 278 8.76 23.48 2.92
C GLU A 278 9.31 24.59 3.82
N GLN A 279 8.48 25.12 4.73
CA GLN A 279 8.84 26.16 5.69
C GLN A 279 9.26 25.59 7.05
N ALA A 280 9.37 24.26 7.19
CA ALA A 280 9.80 23.65 8.44
C ALA A 280 11.21 24.14 8.84
N VAL A 281 11.35 24.51 10.09
CA VAL A 281 12.62 24.97 10.66
C VAL A 281 13.22 23.87 11.53
N ILE A 282 14.12 23.08 10.93
CA ILE A 282 14.88 22.06 11.66
C ILE A 282 16.10 22.75 12.27
N PRO A 283 16.27 22.76 13.61
CA PRO A 283 17.38 23.44 14.25
C PRO A 283 18.73 22.91 13.74
N GLN A 284 19.68 23.82 13.45
CA GLN A 284 21.00 23.42 12.92
C GLN A 284 21.73 22.43 13.84
N ARG A 285 21.58 22.56 15.16
CA ARG A 285 22.14 21.61 16.13
C ARG A 285 21.64 20.16 15.92
N VAL A 286 20.41 20.01 15.43
CA VAL A 286 19.84 18.67 15.14
C VAL A 286 20.53 18.09 13.90
N ILE A 287 20.68 18.89 12.86
CA ILE A 287 21.35 18.50 11.61
C ILE A 287 22.81 18.13 11.89
N ASP A 288 23.55 18.98 12.62
CA ASP A 288 24.98 18.79 12.91
C ASP A 288 25.25 17.55 13.78
N THR A 289 24.27 17.13 14.58
CA THR A 289 24.40 15.98 15.50
C THR A 289 23.65 14.75 15.05
N LEU A 290 23.06 14.76 13.85
CA LEU A 290 22.36 13.60 13.30
C LEU A 290 23.36 12.44 13.14
N PRO A 291 23.10 11.28 13.74
CA PRO A 291 23.98 10.14 13.58
C PRO A 291 23.89 9.57 12.15
N PRO A 292 24.82 8.67 11.74
CA PRO A 292 24.83 8.13 10.39
C PRO A 292 23.60 7.24 10.12
N VAL A 293 22.58 7.83 9.54
CA VAL A 293 21.32 7.21 9.12
C VAL A 293 20.94 7.72 7.74
N ASP A 294 20.39 6.84 6.90
CA ASP A 294 19.81 7.23 5.62
C ASP A 294 18.37 7.69 5.85
N LEU A 295 18.02 8.88 5.34
CA LEU A 295 16.69 9.45 5.53
C LEU A 295 15.78 9.05 4.37
N CYS A 296 14.65 8.43 4.70
CA CYS A 296 13.62 8.04 3.75
C CYS A 296 12.53 9.11 3.69
N TYR A 297 12.47 9.78 2.56
CA TYR A 297 11.41 10.73 2.20
C TYR A 297 10.26 9.98 1.55
N TRP A 298 9.05 10.07 2.13
CA TRP A 298 7.84 9.52 1.53
C TRP A 298 6.92 10.63 1.06
N ASP A 299 6.41 10.51 -0.17
CA ASP A 299 5.41 11.42 -0.71
C ASP A 299 4.60 10.75 -1.82
N TYR A 300 3.29 10.91 -1.75
CA TYR A 300 2.33 10.32 -2.70
C TYR A 300 1.25 11.33 -3.09
N TYR A 301 1.36 12.59 -2.67
CA TYR A 301 0.28 13.58 -2.71
C TYR A 301 0.54 14.70 -3.71
N HIS A 302 1.79 15.09 -3.87
CA HIS A 302 2.16 16.22 -4.71
C HIS A 302 2.25 15.83 -6.18
N THR A 303 1.87 16.77 -7.05
CA THR A 303 1.88 16.60 -8.51
C THR A 303 2.85 17.57 -9.20
N ASP A 304 3.55 18.38 -8.44
CA ASP A 304 4.52 19.37 -8.91
C ASP A 304 5.96 18.88 -8.69
N GLU A 305 6.73 18.72 -9.78
CA GLU A 305 8.14 18.31 -9.73
C GLU A 305 8.99 19.25 -8.89
N ALA A 306 8.71 20.56 -8.95
CA ALA A 306 9.48 21.55 -8.19
C ALA A 306 9.30 21.39 -6.67
N PHE A 307 8.18 20.87 -6.19
CA PHE A 307 8.01 20.52 -4.78
C PHE A 307 8.95 19.38 -4.38
N TYR A 308 8.99 18.30 -5.17
CA TYR A 308 9.89 17.18 -4.93
C TYR A 308 11.37 17.62 -4.97
N ASP A 309 11.76 18.48 -5.92
CA ASP A 309 13.12 19.04 -6.00
C ASP A 309 13.51 19.77 -4.69
N ARG A 310 12.60 20.60 -4.18
CA ARG A 310 12.86 21.36 -2.95
C ARG A 310 12.99 20.45 -1.73
N MET A 311 12.12 19.44 -1.64
CA MET A 311 12.15 18.49 -0.53
C MET A 311 13.37 17.58 -0.57
N ILE A 312 13.76 17.06 -1.74
CA ILE A 312 14.98 16.26 -1.88
C ILE A 312 16.21 17.10 -1.53
N THR A 313 16.27 18.37 -1.98
CA THR A 313 17.35 19.30 -1.62
C THR A 313 17.47 19.50 -0.10
N GLN A 314 16.35 19.55 0.63
CA GLN A 314 16.39 19.64 2.08
C GLN A 314 16.96 18.37 2.72
N HIS A 315 16.60 17.19 2.21
CA HIS A 315 17.13 15.91 2.69
C HIS A 315 18.63 15.76 2.43
N GLU A 316 19.12 16.20 1.27
CA GLU A 316 20.55 16.19 0.93
C GLU A 316 21.42 17.02 1.92
N ARG A 317 20.82 18.01 2.58
CA ARG A 317 21.49 18.78 3.64
C ARG A 317 21.55 18.07 4.98
N MET A 318 20.67 17.09 5.20
CA MET A 318 20.48 16.41 6.48
C MET A 318 21.16 15.04 6.52
N SER A 319 21.18 14.29 5.43
CA SER A 319 21.63 12.91 5.43
C SER A 319 22.69 12.63 4.37
N ARG A 320 23.40 11.50 4.54
CA ARG A 320 24.38 11.01 3.56
C ARG A 320 23.72 10.49 2.31
N GLU A 321 22.57 9.86 2.46
CA GLU A 321 21.78 9.32 1.35
C GLU A 321 20.30 9.61 1.60
N THR A 322 19.63 10.14 0.59
CA THR A 322 18.18 10.25 0.56
C THR A 322 17.63 9.01 -0.12
N VAL A 323 16.72 8.32 0.56
CA VAL A 323 15.91 7.24 0.02
C VAL A 323 14.54 7.83 -0.32
N PHE A 324 14.00 7.53 -1.50
CA PHE A 324 12.66 7.99 -1.86
C PHE A 324 11.64 6.83 -1.83
N ALA A 325 10.56 7.04 -1.12
CA ALA A 325 9.40 6.15 -1.08
C ALA A 325 8.21 6.83 -1.74
N GLY A 326 7.95 6.48 -2.98
CA GLY A 326 6.73 6.84 -3.69
C GLY A 326 5.60 5.87 -3.37
N GLY A 327 4.38 6.13 -3.85
CA GLY A 327 3.23 5.28 -3.53
C GLY A 327 2.47 4.79 -4.77
N ILE A 328 2.13 3.53 -4.76
CA ILE A 328 1.08 2.99 -5.62
C ILE A 328 -0.18 2.92 -4.75
N TRP A 329 -1.15 3.77 -5.06
CA TRP A 329 -2.32 4.04 -4.22
C TRP A 329 -3.24 2.82 -4.08
N THR A 330 -3.09 2.08 -2.99
CA THR A 330 -3.89 0.90 -2.62
C THR A 330 -4.67 1.07 -1.32
N TRP A 331 -4.49 2.18 -0.61
CA TRP A 331 -5.02 2.39 0.74
C TRP A 331 -6.30 3.20 0.81
N SER A 332 -6.85 3.61 -0.34
CA SER A 332 -8.00 4.51 -0.37
C SER A 332 -9.36 3.82 -0.46
N GLY A 333 -9.39 2.51 -0.65
CA GLY A 333 -10.64 1.75 -0.79
C GLY A 333 -10.44 0.34 -1.34
N PHE A 334 -11.37 -0.13 -2.16
CA PHE A 334 -11.43 -1.52 -2.64
C PHE A 334 -10.58 -1.80 -3.88
N LEU A 335 -10.20 -0.77 -4.61
CA LEU A 335 -9.47 -0.88 -5.89
C LEU A 335 -8.32 0.14 -5.90
N PRO A 336 -7.22 -0.13 -6.65
CA PRO A 336 -6.10 0.81 -6.73
C PRO A 336 -6.47 2.10 -7.47
N HIS A 337 -5.93 3.23 -7.00
CA HIS A 337 -6.12 4.53 -7.64
C HIS A 337 -5.03 4.80 -8.68
N VAL A 338 -5.19 4.22 -9.87
CA VAL A 338 -4.20 4.25 -10.95
C VAL A 338 -3.86 5.69 -11.40
N ALA A 339 -4.89 6.50 -11.68
CA ALA A 339 -4.68 7.86 -12.19
C ALA A 339 -3.93 8.76 -11.20
N LEU A 340 -4.20 8.63 -9.90
CA LEU A 340 -3.48 9.40 -8.88
C LEU A 340 -2.04 8.93 -8.75
N THR A 341 -1.80 7.62 -8.78
CA THR A 341 -0.45 7.04 -8.81
C THR A 341 0.39 7.62 -9.95
N GLU A 342 -0.13 7.62 -11.19
CA GLU A 342 0.58 8.17 -12.34
C GLU A 342 0.87 9.66 -12.18
N ARG A 343 -0.13 10.42 -11.74
CA ARG A 343 -0.05 11.88 -11.60
C ARG A 343 0.96 12.34 -10.56
N THR A 344 1.09 11.59 -9.46
CA THR A 344 2.02 11.93 -8.38
C THR A 344 3.42 11.34 -8.60
N MET A 345 3.53 10.13 -9.12
CA MET A 345 4.82 9.44 -9.20
C MET A 345 5.69 9.87 -10.40
N ARG A 346 5.10 10.30 -11.52
CA ARG A 346 5.90 10.80 -12.64
C ARG A 346 6.78 11.99 -12.27
N PRO A 347 6.25 13.09 -11.71
CA PRO A 347 7.08 14.21 -11.28
C PRO A 347 8.05 13.82 -10.15
N ALA A 348 7.67 12.92 -9.25
CA ALA A 348 8.54 12.43 -8.20
C ALA A 348 9.76 11.68 -8.75
N LEU A 349 9.55 10.76 -9.69
CA LEU A 349 10.63 9.98 -10.31
C LEU A 349 11.55 10.85 -11.20
N ALA A 350 10.99 11.88 -11.86
CA ALA A 350 11.77 12.85 -12.60
C ALA A 350 12.71 13.62 -11.66
N SER A 351 12.20 14.12 -10.54
CA SER A 351 13.01 14.77 -9.52
C SER A 351 14.06 13.83 -8.92
N CYS A 352 13.71 12.59 -8.59
CA CYS A 352 14.67 11.59 -8.10
C CYS A 352 15.81 11.35 -9.09
N SER A 353 15.52 11.26 -10.39
CA SER A 353 16.52 11.10 -11.45
C SER A 353 17.45 12.32 -11.53
N LYS A 354 16.90 13.53 -11.51
CA LYS A 354 17.62 14.81 -11.53
C LYS A 354 18.58 14.95 -10.35
N HIS A 355 18.16 14.58 -9.16
CA HIS A 355 18.94 14.60 -7.91
C HIS A 355 19.82 13.36 -7.73
N ARG A 356 19.81 12.40 -8.66
CA ARG A 356 20.58 11.16 -8.58
C ARG A 356 20.33 10.37 -7.32
N VAL A 357 19.07 10.35 -6.87
CA VAL A 357 18.63 9.52 -5.74
C VAL A 357 18.97 8.06 -6.05
N ARG A 358 19.67 7.38 -5.14
CA ARG A 358 20.19 6.04 -5.43
C ARG A 358 19.19 4.94 -5.14
N THR A 359 18.33 5.15 -4.14
CA THR A 359 17.35 4.15 -3.70
C THR A 359 15.94 4.73 -3.85
N VAL A 360 15.13 4.07 -4.68
CA VAL A 360 13.74 4.43 -4.93
C VAL A 360 12.85 3.21 -4.75
N MET A 361 11.72 3.36 -4.06
CA MET A 361 10.75 2.27 -3.89
C MET A 361 9.31 2.72 -4.04
N ALA A 362 8.47 1.80 -4.48
CA ALA A 362 7.02 1.94 -4.49
C ALA A 362 6.45 1.35 -3.21
N THR A 363 5.67 2.11 -2.46
CA THR A 363 4.94 1.59 -1.29
C THR A 363 3.55 1.12 -1.69
N PHE A 364 3.06 0.05 -1.05
CA PHE A 364 1.70 -0.47 -1.14
C PHE A 364 1.09 -0.48 0.25
N TRP A 365 0.50 0.64 0.66
CA TRP A 365 -0.12 0.72 1.97
C TRP A 365 -1.50 0.04 2.00
N GLY A 366 -1.82 -0.56 3.12
CA GLY A 366 -3.11 -1.20 3.40
C GLY A 366 -3.92 -0.47 4.46
N ASP A 367 -3.80 0.84 4.56
CA ASP A 367 -4.47 1.63 5.60
C ASP A 367 -5.95 1.30 5.71
N ASP A 368 -6.48 1.40 6.93
CA ASP A 368 -7.86 1.09 7.26
C ASP A 368 -8.27 -0.36 6.90
N GLY A 369 -7.37 -1.33 7.14
CA GLY A 369 -7.70 -2.76 7.14
C GLY A 369 -7.51 -3.49 5.81
N ALA A 370 -6.66 -2.96 4.93
CA ALA A 370 -6.25 -3.62 3.67
C ALA A 370 -7.44 -4.04 2.77
N GLU A 371 -8.33 -3.09 2.52
CA GLU A 371 -9.53 -3.31 1.67
C GLU A 371 -9.18 -3.60 0.21
N THR A 372 -8.02 -3.09 -0.28
CA THR A 372 -7.50 -3.41 -1.61
C THR A 372 -6.49 -4.55 -1.52
N ASP A 373 -6.68 -5.59 -2.31
CA ASP A 373 -5.59 -6.52 -2.59
C ASP A 373 -4.54 -5.83 -3.45
N PHE A 374 -3.33 -5.60 -2.90
CA PHE A 374 -2.29 -4.87 -3.61
C PHE A 374 -1.78 -5.60 -4.86
N PHE A 375 -2.01 -6.91 -5.00
CA PHE A 375 -1.70 -7.63 -6.23
C PHE A 375 -2.50 -7.12 -7.44
N LEU A 376 -3.65 -6.47 -7.23
CA LEU A 376 -4.38 -5.77 -8.29
C LEU A 376 -3.63 -4.57 -8.87
N ALA A 377 -2.69 -4.01 -8.10
CA ALA A 377 -1.94 -2.82 -8.49
C ALA A 377 -0.56 -3.12 -9.12
N LEU A 378 -0.14 -4.38 -9.21
CA LEU A 378 1.20 -4.75 -9.71
C LEU A 378 1.44 -4.33 -11.17
N GLY A 379 0.37 -4.14 -11.95
CA GLY A 379 0.46 -3.56 -13.30
C GLY A 379 1.01 -2.13 -13.34
N MET A 380 1.07 -1.43 -12.19
CA MET A 380 1.64 -0.09 -12.03
C MET A 380 3.15 -0.09 -11.72
N LEU A 381 3.73 -1.23 -11.31
CA LEU A 381 5.16 -1.33 -11.00
C LEU A 381 6.09 -0.89 -12.14
N PRO A 382 5.75 -1.13 -13.43
CA PRO A 382 6.58 -0.65 -14.53
C PRO A 382 6.79 0.86 -14.56
N LEU A 383 5.93 1.67 -13.97
CA LEU A 383 6.17 3.10 -13.82
C LEU A 383 7.52 3.38 -13.12
N PHE A 384 7.83 2.61 -12.07
CA PHE A 384 9.09 2.71 -11.33
C PHE A 384 10.24 1.98 -12.03
N SER A 385 10.01 0.77 -12.54
CA SER A 385 11.07 -0.02 -13.16
C SER A 385 11.51 0.57 -14.49
N GLU A 386 10.61 1.08 -15.31
CA GLU A 386 10.99 1.73 -16.57
C GLU A 386 11.71 3.07 -16.31
N ALA A 387 11.29 3.84 -15.31
CA ALA A 387 12.06 5.01 -14.87
C ALA A 387 13.47 4.62 -14.38
N CYS A 388 13.61 3.48 -13.71
CA CYS A 388 14.91 2.96 -13.28
C CYS A 388 15.82 2.58 -14.47
N TRP A 389 15.30 1.92 -15.50
CA TRP A 389 16.09 1.34 -16.58
C TRP A 389 16.18 2.19 -17.85
N GLN A 390 15.19 3.05 -18.10
CA GLN A 390 15.09 3.87 -19.30
C GLN A 390 15.09 5.38 -19.01
N GLY A 391 15.00 5.76 -17.72
CA GLY A 391 14.86 7.16 -17.29
C GLY A 391 13.40 7.56 -17.06
N ALA A 392 13.23 8.66 -16.33
CA ALA A 392 11.90 9.15 -15.92
C ALA A 392 11.02 9.61 -17.09
N ASP A 393 11.61 9.93 -18.24
CA ASP A 393 10.90 10.32 -19.48
C ASP A 393 10.34 9.12 -20.27
N CYS A 394 10.48 7.89 -19.74
CA CYS A 394 9.96 6.70 -20.41
C CYS A 394 8.46 6.86 -20.73
N PRO A 395 8.03 6.60 -21.98
CA PRO A 395 6.64 6.73 -22.38
C PRO A 395 5.70 5.87 -21.55
N GLN A 396 4.50 6.38 -21.25
CA GLN A 396 3.48 5.62 -20.49
C GLN A 396 3.14 4.30 -21.19
N GLU A 397 3.09 4.29 -22.51
CA GLU A 397 2.79 3.11 -23.31
C GLU A 397 3.77 1.95 -23.04
N GLU A 398 5.05 2.25 -22.85
CA GLU A 398 6.06 1.25 -22.51
C GLU A 398 5.83 0.64 -21.13
N ALA A 399 5.46 1.47 -20.15
CA ALA A 399 5.10 1.00 -18.82
C ALA A 399 3.81 0.16 -18.84
N ASP A 400 2.80 0.57 -19.62
CA ASP A 400 1.55 -0.16 -19.78
C ASP A 400 1.76 -1.54 -20.40
N LEU A 401 2.54 -1.63 -21.49
CA LEU A 401 2.87 -2.89 -22.15
C LEU A 401 3.66 -3.83 -21.23
N ALA A 402 4.58 -3.27 -20.45
CA ALA A 402 5.30 -4.04 -19.45
C ALA A 402 4.37 -4.54 -18.34
N GLY A 403 3.44 -3.70 -17.86
CA GLY A 403 2.43 -4.06 -16.86
C GLY A 403 1.49 -5.16 -17.34
N GLU A 404 1.06 -5.08 -18.58
CA GLU A 404 0.23 -6.11 -19.21
C GLU A 404 1.00 -7.44 -19.39
N CYS A 405 2.28 -7.40 -19.74
CA CYS A 405 3.12 -8.59 -19.81
C CYS A 405 3.36 -9.20 -18.42
N LEU A 406 3.50 -8.36 -17.38
CA LEU A 406 3.77 -8.76 -16.01
C LEU A 406 2.58 -9.46 -15.34
N THR A 407 1.36 -8.99 -15.59
CA THR A 407 0.17 -9.35 -14.82
C THR A 407 -0.91 -10.05 -15.64
N GLY A 408 -0.86 -9.92 -16.96
CA GLY A 408 -1.97 -10.30 -17.86
C GLY A 408 -3.15 -9.32 -17.86
N MET A 409 -3.15 -8.31 -16.96
CA MET A 409 -4.18 -7.27 -16.89
C MET A 409 -3.90 -6.17 -17.91
N SER A 410 -4.88 -5.85 -18.74
CA SER A 410 -4.72 -4.82 -19.77
C SER A 410 -4.73 -3.41 -19.15
N ARG A 411 -4.32 -2.43 -19.94
CA ARG A 411 -4.53 -1.01 -19.59
C ARG A 411 -6.03 -0.69 -19.41
N GLY A 412 -6.91 -1.35 -20.16
CA GLY A 412 -8.37 -1.21 -20.02
C GLY A 412 -8.84 -1.62 -18.63
N PHE A 413 -8.30 -2.72 -18.10
CA PHE A 413 -8.57 -3.18 -16.74
C PHE A 413 -8.11 -2.16 -15.67
N LEU A 414 -6.88 -1.68 -15.77
CA LEU A 414 -6.34 -0.66 -14.86
C LEU A 414 -7.18 0.63 -14.90
N ARG A 415 -7.56 1.06 -16.10
CA ARG A 415 -8.44 2.22 -16.29
C ARG A 415 -9.82 1.99 -15.67
N ALA A 416 -10.41 0.81 -15.82
CA ALA A 416 -11.68 0.48 -15.18
C ALA A 416 -11.59 0.63 -13.66
N MET A 417 -10.55 0.08 -13.03
CA MET A 417 -10.34 0.22 -11.58
C MET A 417 -10.20 1.69 -11.15
N SER A 418 -9.53 2.51 -11.95
CA SER A 418 -9.36 3.94 -11.66
C SER A 418 -10.69 4.71 -11.64
N LEU A 419 -11.73 4.22 -12.32
CA LEU A 419 -13.07 4.83 -12.31
C LEU A 419 -13.81 4.66 -10.97
N PHE A 420 -13.25 3.91 -10.03
CA PHE A 420 -13.74 3.87 -8.64
C PHE A 420 -13.59 5.22 -7.93
N TYR A 421 -12.67 6.05 -8.40
CA TYR A 421 -12.31 7.35 -7.82
C TYR A 421 -12.73 8.50 -8.73
N PRO A 422 -12.97 9.71 -8.19
CA PRO A 422 -13.23 10.88 -9.01
C PRO A 422 -12.01 11.23 -9.87
N PRO A 423 -12.20 11.84 -11.06
CA PRO A 423 -11.10 12.12 -11.99
C PRO A 423 -10.17 13.23 -11.53
N GLU A 424 -10.65 14.14 -10.69
CA GLU A 424 -9.91 15.29 -10.16
C GLU A 424 -10.05 15.38 -8.65
N GLY A 425 -8.98 15.84 -7.97
CA GLY A 425 -8.91 16.04 -6.53
C GLY A 425 -8.25 14.90 -5.76
N ASP A 426 -7.89 15.19 -4.52
CA ASP A 426 -7.35 14.25 -3.54
C ASP A 426 -8.48 13.50 -2.81
N GLU A 427 -9.72 13.74 -3.21
CA GLU A 427 -10.89 13.21 -2.54
C GLU A 427 -11.11 11.75 -2.92
N LEU A 428 -10.94 10.90 -1.95
CA LEU A 428 -10.96 9.44 -2.05
C LEU A 428 -12.39 8.85 -2.08
N TRP A 429 -13.38 9.72 -2.17
CA TRP A 429 -14.80 9.44 -2.19
C TRP A 429 -15.32 9.26 -3.63
N PRO A 430 -16.45 8.67 -3.83
CA PRO A 430 -17.45 8.09 -2.93
C PRO A 430 -17.51 6.56 -2.93
N GLY A 431 -16.69 5.85 -3.71
CA GLY A 431 -16.79 4.40 -3.89
C GLY A 431 -16.76 3.64 -2.55
N LYS A 432 -15.70 3.81 -1.75
CA LYS A 432 -15.57 3.21 -0.43
C LYS A 432 -16.70 3.64 0.51
N ALA A 433 -17.03 4.93 0.48
CA ALA A 433 -18.07 5.49 1.32
C ALA A 433 -19.43 4.88 0.99
N LEU A 434 -19.78 4.74 -0.29
CA LEU A 434 -21.01 4.08 -0.71
C LEU A 434 -21.09 2.63 -0.23
N ILE A 435 -19.98 1.89 -0.28
CA ILE A 435 -19.98 0.49 0.19
C ILE A 435 -20.26 0.43 1.70
N TRP A 436 -19.62 1.28 2.50
CA TRP A 436 -19.68 1.16 3.94
C TRP A 436 -20.77 2.00 4.64
N CYS A 437 -21.26 3.10 4.02
CA CYS A 437 -22.19 4.02 4.68
C CYS A 437 -23.49 3.37 5.12
N ASP A 438 -24.03 3.87 6.22
CA ASP A 438 -25.38 3.55 6.66
C ASP A 438 -26.41 4.04 5.63
N PRO A 439 -27.45 3.25 5.31
CA PRO A 439 -28.44 3.64 4.32
C PRO A 439 -29.38 4.78 4.75
N LEU A 440 -29.57 5.01 6.05
CA LEU A 440 -30.48 6.04 6.56
C LEU A 440 -29.77 7.35 6.94
N TYR A 441 -28.47 7.29 7.32
CA TYR A 441 -27.77 8.50 7.73
C TYR A 441 -27.18 9.26 6.54
N PRO A 442 -27.46 10.55 6.38
CA PRO A 442 -26.99 11.34 5.25
C PRO A 442 -25.51 11.78 5.42
N LEU A 443 -24.62 10.86 5.77
CA LEU A 443 -23.22 11.15 6.06
C LEU A 443 -22.38 11.47 4.82
N LEU A 444 -22.91 11.25 3.62
CA LEU A 444 -22.25 11.52 2.35
C LEU A 444 -22.54 12.92 1.80
N GLU A 445 -23.54 13.62 2.32
CA GLU A 445 -23.89 14.93 1.83
C GLU A 445 -22.81 15.96 2.14
N GLY A 446 -22.40 16.74 1.14
CA GLY A 446 -21.32 17.73 1.25
C GLY A 446 -19.90 17.14 1.36
N GLN A 447 -19.74 15.84 1.17
CA GLN A 447 -18.46 15.13 1.33
C GLN A 447 -17.72 14.93 -0.01
N GLY A 448 -17.89 15.80 -0.99
CA GLY A 448 -17.28 15.69 -2.30
C GLY A 448 -18.26 15.31 -3.41
N GLU A 449 -17.91 14.33 -4.25
CA GLU A 449 -18.74 13.96 -5.39
C GLU A 449 -20.07 13.32 -4.98
N ALA A 450 -21.14 13.66 -5.70
CA ALA A 450 -22.45 13.08 -5.46
C ALA A 450 -22.47 11.57 -5.71
N PRO A 451 -23.17 10.78 -4.86
CA PRO A 451 -23.25 9.32 -5.00
C PRO A 451 -23.73 8.83 -6.38
N GLY A 452 -24.58 9.60 -7.07
CA GLY A 452 -25.03 9.30 -8.43
C GLY A 452 -23.91 9.31 -9.45
N ALA A 453 -23.00 10.28 -9.39
CA ALA A 453 -21.86 10.36 -10.30
C ALA A 453 -20.88 9.18 -10.11
N ALA A 454 -20.73 8.70 -8.89
CA ALA A 454 -19.96 7.47 -8.64
C ALA A 454 -20.62 6.24 -9.27
N ALA A 455 -21.95 6.13 -9.19
CA ALA A 455 -22.68 5.05 -9.85
C ALA A 455 -22.54 5.11 -11.38
N ASP A 456 -22.55 6.31 -11.98
CA ASP A 456 -22.33 6.48 -13.41
C ASP A 456 -20.92 6.05 -13.83
N ARG A 457 -19.89 6.39 -13.07
CA ARG A 457 -18.53 5.89 -13.33
C ARG A 457 -18.42 4.39 -13.14
N ALA A 458 -19.07 3.84 -12.12
CA ALA A 458 -19.12 2.40 -11.92
C ALA A 458 -19.76 1.68 -13.11
N ALA A 459 -20.82 2.23 -13.69
CA ALA A 459 -21.42 1.70 -14.91
C ALA A 459 -20.47 1.75 -16.13
N GLN A 460 -19.71 2.83 -16.27
CA GLN A 460 -18.65 2.92 -17.29
C GLN A 460 -17.54 1.89 -17.09
N ALA A 461 -17.10 1.68 -15.84
CA ALA A 461 -16.11 0.67 -15.50
C ALA A 461 -16.56 -0.73 -15.88
N LEU A 462 -17.82 -1.08 -15.61
CA LEU A 462 -18.38 -2.38 -16.00
C LEU A 462 -18.36 -2.59 -17.52
N LEU A 463 -18.54 -1.54 -18.32
CA LEU A 463 -18.43 -1.65 -19.78
C LEU A 463 -17.00 -1.99 -20.22
N LEU A 464 -15.99 -1.38 -19.58
CA LEU A 464 -14.58 -1.69 -19.86
C LEU A 464 -14.24 -3.12 -19.42
N LEU A 465 -14.67 -3.53 -18.22
CA LEU A 465 -14.39 -4.86 -17.68
C LEU A 465 -14.98 -6.00 -18.52
N ARG A 466 -16.08 -5.76 -19.25
CA ARG A 466 -16.66 -6.77 -20.16
C ARG A 466 -15.73 -7.19 -21.30
N ALA A 467 -14.80 -6.34 -21.68
CA ALA A 467 -13.81 -6.63 -22.71
C ALA A 467 -12.62 -7.44 -22.20
N GLU A 468 -12.46 -7.53 -20.86
CA GLU A 468 -11.34 -8.23 -20.23
C GLU A 468 -11.59 -9.73 -20.11
N PRO A 469 -10.53 -10.55 -20.13
CA PRO A 469 -10.64 -11.98 -19.87
C PRO A 469 -11.30 -12.28 -18.52
N ASP A 470 -12.07 -13.37 -18.45
CA ASP A 470 -12.63 -13.82 -17.19
C ASP A 470 -11.53 -14.27 -16.22
N GLY A 471 -11.62 -13.83 -14.98
CA GLY A 471 -10.64 -14.12 -13.93
C GLY A 471 -11.13 -13.66 -12.56
N PRO A 472 -10.46 -14.08 -11.47
CA PRO A 472 -10.86 -13.69 -10.12
C PRO A 472 -10.77 -12.18 -9.89
N GLU A 473 -9.76 -11.51 -10.44
CA GLU A 473 -9.57 -10.05 -10.34
C GLU A 473 -10.72 -9.30 -11.03
N ARG A 474 -11.08 -9.73 -12.25
CA ARG A 474 -12.20 -9.14 -12.97
C ARG A 474 -13.51 -9.33 -12.22
N ARG A 475 -13.82 -10.57 -11.77
CA ARG A 475 -15.04 -10.86 -11.02
C ARG A 475 -15.13 -10.04 -9.73
N TYR A 476 -14.02 -9.88 -9.02
CA TYR A 476 -13.97 -9.02 -7.83
C TYR A 476 -14.29 -7.56 -8.17
N ALA A 477 -13.63 -6.99 -9.18
CA ALA A 477 -13.86 -5.60 -9.59
C ALA A 477 -15.32 -5.40 -10.07
N GLU A 478 -15.90 -6.36 -10.82
CA GLU A 478 -17.33 -6.32 -11.20
C GLU A 478 -18.24 -6.25 -9.96
N GLN A 479 -18.01 -7.09 -8.94
CA GLN A 479 -18.82 -7.07 -7.73
C GLN A 479 -18.68 -5.75 -6.94
N VAL A 480 -17.49 -5.14 -6.90
CA VAL A 480 -17.29 -3.82 -6.32
C VAL A 480 -18.17 -2.78 -7.01
N PHE A 481 -18.10 -2.67 -8.34
CA PHE A 481 -18.86 -1.68 -9.10
C PHE A 481 -20.37 -1.93 -9.07
N GLU A 482 -20.80 -3.18 -9.18
CA GLU A 482 -22.21 -3.55 -9.08
C GLU A 482 -22.80 -3.21 -7.70
N THR A 483 -22.01 -3.36 -6.62
CA THR A 483 -22.42 -2.99 -5.26
C THR A 483 -22.54 -1.47 -5.12
N VAL A 484 -21.59 -0.70 -5.67
CA VAL A 484 -21.65 0.78 -5.70
C VAL A 484 -22.92 1.26 -6.39
N ILE A 485 -23.24 0.71 -7.58
CA ILE A 485 -24.44 1.07 -8.34
C ILE A 485 -25.72 0.75 -7.55
N ALA A 486 -25.81 -0.47 -7.02
CA ALA A 486 -26.99 -0.90 -6.28
C ALA A 486 -27.21 -0.12 -4.98
N LYS A 487 -26.12 0.21 -4.26
CA LYS A 487 -26.19 1.02 -3.05
C LYS A 487 -26.63 2.45 -3.37
N ALA A 488 -26.07 3.09 -4.38
CA ALA A 488 -26.47 4.44 -4.80
C ALA A 488 -27.95 4.47 -5.24
N ALA A 489 -28.41 3.47 -5.98
CA ALA A 489 -29.82 3.37 -6.41
C ALA A 489 -30.80 3.23 -5.22
N LEU A 490 -30.37 2.69 -4.10
CA LEU A 490 -31.16 2.63 -2.87
C LEU A 490 -31.13 3.95 -2.12
N ILE A 491 -29.93 4.47 -1.79
CA ILE A 491 -29.80 5.55 -0.81
C ILE A 491 -30.11 6.93 -1.38
N VAL A 492 -29.80 7.18 -2.67
CA VAL A 492 -30.01 8.52 -3.27
C VAL A 492 -31.48 8.97 -3.20
N PRO A 493 -32.47 8.16 -3.62
CA PRO A 493 -33.86 8.59 -3.59
C PRO A 493 -34.57 8.30 -2.25
N LEU A 494 -33.96 7.58 -1.31
CA LEU A 494 -34.66 7.01 -0.16
C LEU A 494 -35.30 8.08 0.72
N ARG A 495 -34.55 9.12 1.08
CA ARG A 495 -35.03 10.22 1.93
C ARG A 495 -36.11 11.04 1.23
N GLU A 496 -35.95 11.36 -0.05
CA GLU A 496 -36.93 12.09 -0.83
C GLU A 496 -38.26 11.33 -0.96
N ASN A 497 -38.18 10.02 -1.25
CA ASN A 497 -39.34 9.13 -1.30
C ASN A 497 -40.08 9.06 0.05
N TYR A 498 -39.33 9.06 1.16
CA TYR A 498 -39.91 9.08 2.49
C TYR A 498 -40.61 10.43 2.78
N LEU A 499 -39.94 11.56 2.55
CA LEU A 499 -40.47 12.89 2.83
C LEU A 499 -41.67 13.26 1.92
N SER A 500 -41.68 12.77 0.68
CA SER A 500 -42.82 12.95 -0.24
C SER A 500 -43.98 11.99 0.03
N GLY A 501 -43.79 10.99 0.91
CA GLY A 501 -44.79 9.98 1.22
C GLY A 501 -45.00 8.97 0.09
N ASP A 502 -44.01 8.75 -0.77
CA ASP A 502 -44.07 7.74 -1.83
C ASP A 502 -43.97 6.32 -1.27
N ARG A 503 -45.08 5.83 -0.76
CA ARG A 503 -45.17 4.48 -0.15
C ARG A 503 -44.85 3.36 -1.14
N LEU A 504 -45.08 3.56 -2.45
CA LEU A 504 -44.78 2.55 -3.46
C LEU A 504 -43.27 2.42 -3.66
N ALA A 505 -42.55 3.54 -3.74
CA ALA A 505 -41.09 3.54 -3.81
C ALA A 505 -40.45 2.94 -2.55
N LEU A 506 -40.98 3.28 -1.35
CA LEU A 506 -40.50 2.68 -0.09
C LEU A 506 -40.77 1.17 -0.03
N ALA A 507 -41.95 0.72 -0.51
CA ALA A 507 -42.26 -0.71 -0.59
C ALA A 507 -41.30 -1.44 -1.54
N ARG A 508 -40.97 -0.84 -2.68
CA ARG A 508 -39.97 -1.37 -3.60
C ARG A 508 -38.57 -1.43 -2.97
N ALA A 509 -38.19 -0.41 -2.22
CA ALA A 509 -36.91 -0.41 -1.47
C ALA A 509 -36.86 -1.60 -0.51
N ALA A 510 -37.89 -1.80 0.30
CA ALA A 510 -37.94 -2.86 1.32
C ALA A 510 -38.10 -4.27 0.74
N GLN A 511 -38.84 -4.45 -0.37
CA GLN A 511 -39.19 -5.78 -0.88
C GLN A 511 -38.27 -6.28 -2.00
N GLU A 512 -37.66 -5.38 -2.76
CA GLU A 512 -36.85 -5.71 -3.93
C GLU A 512 -35.41 -5.25 -3.81
N GLN A 513 -35.17 -3.92 -3.55
CA GLN A 513 -33.83 -3.35 -3.63
C GLN A 513 -32.91 -3.82 -2.50
N ILE A 514 -33.39 -3.80 -1.23
CA ILE A 514 -32.57 -4.25 -0.09
C ILE A 514 -32.24 -5.74 -0.18
N PRO A 515 -33.20 -6.66 -0.46
CA PRO A 515 -32.87 -8.07 -0.68
C PRO A 515 -31.83 -8.30 -1.80
N ALA A 516 -31.98 -7.59 -2.92
CA ALA A 516 -31.02 -7.67 -4.02
C ALA A 516 -29.63 -7.15 -3.61
N LEU A 517 -29.57 -6.05 -2.86
CA LEU A 517 -28.32 -5.47 -2.35
C LEU A 517 -27.64 -6.40 -1.34
N LEU A 518 -28.38 -7.06 -0.43
CA LEU A 518 -27.85 -8.06 0.49
C LEU A 518 -27.17 -9.22 -0.27
N ALA A 519 -27.81 -9.72 -1.34
CA ALA A 519 -27.22 -10.75 -2.20
C ALA A 519 -25.93 -10.25 -2.90
N ARG A 520 -25.87 -8.98 -3.26
CA ARG A 520 -24.67 -8.36 -3.84
C ARG A 520 -23.53 -8.26 -2.83
N TYR A 521 -23.82 -7.88 -1.58
CA TYR A 521 -22.80 -7.86 -0.52
C TYR A 521 -22.24 -9.26 -0.24
N ASP A 522 -23.07 -10.29 -0.24
CA ASP A 522 -22.62 -11.68 -0.08
C ASP A 522 -21.69 -12.08 -1.26
N ALA A 523 -22.05 -11.74 -2.50
CA ALA A 523 -21.23 -12.01 -3.67
C ALA A 523 -19.90 -11.24 -3.63
N LEU A 524 -19.91 -9.95 -3.28
CA LEU A 524 -18.71 -9.13 -3.11
C LEU A 524 -17.80 -9.70 -2.02
N MET A 525 -18.35 -10.02 -0.85
CA MET A 525 -17.59 -10.61 0.26
C MET A 525 -16.91 -11.92 -0.15
N ARG A 526 -17.61 -12.80 -0.89
CA ARG A 526 -17.05 -14.06 -1.38
C ARG A 526 -15.94 -13.83 -2.39
N ALA A 527 -16.11 -12.91 -3.34
CA ALA A 527 -15.09 -12.59 -4.33
C ALA A 527 -13.85 -11.98 -3.67
N HIS A 528 -14.03 -11.09 -2.71
CA HIS A 528 -12.95 -10.48 -1.92
C HIS A 528 -12.19 -11.53 -1.11
N ARG A 529 -12.94 -12.41 -0.43
CA ARG A 529 -12.34 -13.51 0.34
C ARG A 529 -11.51 -14.46 -0.54
N ALA A 530 -11.94 -14.71 -1.77
CA ALA A 530 -11.21 -15.59 -2.69
C ALA A 530 -9.83 -14.99 -3.07
N LEU A 531 -9.74 -13.67 -3.27
CA LEU A 531 -8.45 -12.98 -3.45
C LEU A 531 -7.60 -13.05 -2.18
N TRP A 532 -8.19 -12.74 -1.03
CA TRP A 532 -7.50 -12.81 0.25
C TRP A 532 -6.88 -14.19 0.53
N GLU A 533 -7.65 -15.26 0.36
CA GLU A 533 -7.19 -16.63 0.62
C GLU A 533 -6.10 -17.10 -0.35
N ARG A 534 -6.02 -16.50 -1.54
CA ARG A 534 -4.96 -16.77 -2.52
C ARG A 534 -3.63 -16.14 -2.13
N ASP A 535 -3.67 -14.93 -1.59
CA ASP A 535 -2.48 -14.09 -1.46
C ASP A 535 -2.08 -13.83 0.00
N MET A 536 -3.04 -13.83 0.94
CA MET A 536 -2.82 -13.43 2.33
C MET A 536 -2.97 -14.61 3.29
N LYS A 537 -2.28 -14.53 4.44
CA LYS A 537 -2.53 -15.41 5.58
C LYS A 537 -3.96 -15.22 6.07
N ARG A 538 -4.50 -16.22 6.77
CA ARG A 538 -5.90 -16.22 7.23
C ARG A 538 -6.24 -15.04 8.17
N PHE A 539 -5.28 -14.65 9.00
CA PHE A 539 -5.45 -13.55 9.96
C PHE A 539 -5.67 -12.20 9.25
N GLY A 540 -6.46 -11.32 9.87
CA GLY A 540 -6.84 -10.02 9.33
C GLY A 540 -8.12 -10.03 8.50
N TRP A 541 -8.48 -11.17 7.89
CA TRP A 541 -9.75 -11.29 7.16
C TRP A 541 -10.97 -11.02 8.06
N GLU A 542 -10.88 -11.34 9.36
CA GLU A 542 -11.95 -11.11 10.31
C GLU A 542 -12.36 -9.63 10.41
N VAL A 543 -11.44 -8.69 10.18
CA VAL A 543 -11.74 -7.25 10.17
C VAL A 543 -12.73 -6.93 9.03
N LEU A 544 -12.43 -7.41 7.83
CA LEU A 544 -13.31 -7.22 6.67
C LEU A 544 -14.62 -7.98 6.83
N CYS A 545 -14.57 -9.21 7.35
CA CYS A 545 -15.75 -10.02 7.62
C CYS A 545 -16.72 -9.32 8.58
N LEU A 546 -16.21 -8.71 9.66
CA LEU A 546 -17.01 -7.91 10.60
C LEU A 546 -17.63 -6.69 9.93
N ARG A 547 -16.88 -5.99 9.05
CA ARG A 547 -17.41 -4.84 8.30
C ARG A 547 -18.54 -5.24 7.34
N TYR A 548 -18.39 -6.32 6.60
CA TYR A 548 -19.45 -6.86 5.75
C TYR A 548 -20.66 -7.28 6.57
N GLY A 549 -20.45 -7.97 7.70
CA GLY A 549 -21.53 -8.37 8.61
C GLY A 549 -22.30 -7.18 9.17
N ALA A 550 -21.61 -6.11 9.55
CA ALA A 550 -22.23 -4.90 10.07
C ALA A 550 -23.13 -4.20 9.03
N VAL A 551 -22.64 -3.98 7.79
CA VAL A 551 -23.44 -3.33 6.76
C VAL A 551 -24.63 -4.19 6.32
N MET A 552 -24.45 -5.50 6.24
CA MET A 552 -25.54 -6.43 5.90
C MET A 552 -26.59 -6.49 7.03
N GLY A 553 -26.17 -6.54 8.28
CA GLY A 553 -27.06 -6.48 9.45
C GLY A 553 -27.86 -5.17 9.47
N ARG A 554 -27.19 -4.03 9.21
CA ARG A 554 -27.89 -2.75 9.18
C ARG A 554 -28.87 -2.63 8.00
N LEU A 555 -28.57 -3.19 6.84
CA LEU A 555 -29.51 -3.25 5.71
C LEU A 555 -30.76 -4.08 6.06
N ALA A 556 -30.59 -5.20 6.77
CA ALA A 556 -31.73 -6.01 7.22
C ALA A 556 -32.60 -5.27 8.23
N ASP A 557 -32.01 -4.51 9.14
CA ASP A 557 -32.68 -3.66 10.11
C ASP A 557 -33.48 -2.55 9.40
N VAL A 558 -32.88 -1.83 8.48
CA VAL A 558 -33.56 -0.81 7.64
C VAL A 558 -34.72 -1.41 6.86
N GLN A 559 -34.57 -2.62 6.36
CA GLN A 559 -35.67 -3.33 5.68
C GLN A 559 -36.86 -3.52 6.61
N ASP A 560 -36.62 -3.92 7.86
CA ASP A 560 -37.69 -4.10 8.88
C ASP A 560 -38.34 -2.75 9.24
N GLU A 561 -37.56 -1.71 9.48
CA GLU A 561 -38.08 -0.36 9.74
C GLU A 561 -38.99 0.16 8.64
N LEU A 562 -38.59 0.02 7.37
CA LEU A 562 -39.41 0.42 6.21
C LEU A 562 -40.70 -0.38 6.16
N ARG A 563 -40.66 -1.70 6.44
CA ARG A 563 -41.88 -2.56 6.51
C ARG A 563 -42.84 -2.14 7.63
N ARG A 564 -42.32 -1.87 8.82
CA ARG A 564 -43.10 -1.44 9.97
C ARG A 564 -43.70 -0.05 9.75
N TYR A 565 -42.95 0.88 9.13
CA TYR A 565 -43.48 2.17 8.72
C TYR A 565 -44.61 2.03 7.69
N LEU A 566 -44.45 1.17 6.71
CA LEU A 566 -45.46 0.89 5.70
C LEU A 566 -46.68 0.18 6.27
N ALA A 567 -46.55 -0.62 7.30
CA ALA A 567 -47.63 -1.27 8.03
C ALA A 567 -48.38 -0.29 8.99
N GLY A 568 -47.83 0.90 9.23
CA GLY A 568 -48.37 1.86 10.18
C GLY A 568 -48.05 1.55 11.65
N GLU A 569 -47.09 0.68 11.90
CA GLU A 569 -46.57 0.36 13.22
C GLU A 569 -45.61 1.45 13.73
N LEU A 570 -44.90 2.09 12.81
CA LEU A 570 -44.10 3.27 13.09
C LEU A 570 -44.75 4.50 12.44
N SER A 571 -44.80 5.60 13.19
CA SER A 571 -45.31 6.89 12.69
C SER A 571 -44.31 7.67 11.86
N CYS A 572 -43.03 7.45 12.09
CA CYS A 572 -41.91 8.10 11.38
C CYS A 572 -40.64 7.24 11.42
N ILE A 573 -39.64 7.61 10.61
CA ILE A 573 -38.27 7.08 10.66
C ILE A 573 -37.37 8.29 10.98
N PRO A 574 -36.94 8.44 12.25
CA PRO A 574 -36.29 9.66 12.74
C PRO A 574 -35.01 10.03 11.95
N GLU A 575 -34.25 9.04 11.50
CA GLU A 575 -33.03 9.25 10.71
C GLU A 575 -33.32 9.92 9.35
N LEU A 576 -34.48 9.63 8.76
CA LEU A 576 -34.90 10.25 7.50
C LEU A 576 -35.58 11.62 7.69
N ASP A 577 -36.11 11.89 8.91
CA ASP A 577 -36.65 13.20 9.29
C ASP A 577 -35.53 14.22 9.54
N GLU A 578 -34.37 13.77 10.07
CA GLU A 578 -33.24 14.64 10.37
C GLU A 578 -32.70 15.33 9.11
N ALA A 579 -32.52 16.64 9.21
CA ALA A 579 -31.99 17.41 8.08
C ALA A 579 -30.48 17.17 7.91
N PRO A 580 -30.01 16.84 6.70
CA PRO A 580 -28.58 16.62 6.48
C PRO A 580 -27.78 17.90 6.68
N LEU A 581 -26.64 17.78 7.35
CA LEU A 581 -25.67 18.86 7.54
C LEU A 581 -24.44 18.58 6.66
N CYS A 582 -24.16 19.51 5.75
CA CYS A 582 -23.03 19.42 4.82
C CYS A 582 -21.68 19.74 5.49
N ALA A 583 -21.35 19.05 6.56
CA ALA A 583 -20.08 19.22 7.26
C ALA A 583 -19.08 18.12 6.87
N ARG A 584 -17.85 18.51 6.52
CA ARG A 584 -16.77 17.52 6.31
C ARG A 584 -16.47 16.77 7.60
N ARG A 585 -16.47 15.46 7.53
CA ARG A 585 -15.94 14.59 8.59
C ARG A 585 -14.46 14.31 8.31
N GLY A 586 -13.69 14.05 9.33
CA GLY A 586 -12.26 13.73 9.23
C GLY A 586 -11.92 12.55 8.30
N PRO A 587 -10.77 11.90 8.43
CA PRO A 587 -10.29 10.88 7.48
C PRO A 587 -11.34 9.82 7.14
N GLN A 588 -11.33 9.35 5.89
CA GLN A 588 -12.33 8.43 5.34
C GLN A 588 -12.08 6.97 5.78
N THR A 589 -11.97 6.77 7.07
CA THR A 589 -11.88 5.44 7.66
C THR A 589 -13.26 4.80 7.78
N TYR A 590 -13.31 3.47 7.82
CA TYR A 590 -14.53 2.72 8.03
C TYR A 590 -15.38 3.28 9.17
N LEU A 591 -14.77 3.56 10.34
CA LEU A 591 -15.48 4.08 11.51
C LEU A 591 -16.14 5.45 11.29
N ASN A 592 -15.61 6.27 10.38
CA ASN A 592 -16.19 7.58 10.04
C ASN A 592 -17.35 7.46 9.05
N LEU A 593 -17.46 6.33 8.33
CA LEU A 593 -18.44 6.11 7.27
C LEU A 593 -19.71 5.41 7.74
N VAL A 594 -19.59 4.51 8.72
CA VAL A 594 -20.69 3.61 9.10
C VAL A 594 -21.70 4.21 10.06
N SER A 595 -21.27 5.14 10.93
CA SER A 595 -22.18 5.71 11.95
C SER A 595 -21.68 7.07 12.41
N PRO A 596 -22.58 8.02 12.74
CA PRO A 596 -22.23 9.25 13.45
C PRO A 596 -21.80 8.96 14.90
N SER A 597 -22.32 7.89 15.50
CA SER A 597 -21.96 7.45 16.84
C SER A 597 -20.66 6.64 16.81
N ARG A 598 -19.75 6.98 17.68
CA ARG A 598 -18.50 6.25 17.84
C ARG A 598 -18.47 5.60 19.20
N ASP A 599 -17.86 4.42 19.28
CA ASP A 599 -17.43 3.89 20.56
C ASP A 599 -16.47 4.88 21.20
N SER A 600 -16.82 5.33 22.39
CA SER A 600 -16.04 6.33 23.14
C SER A 600 -14.98 5.69 24.05
N TRP A 601 -14.71 4.39 23.89
CA TRP A 601 -13.82 3.60 24.75
C TRP A 601 -12.43 3.38 24.17
#